data_72e9ca23acb75b7d780a6e694511f636
#
_entry.id   72e9ca23acb75b7d780a6e694511f636
#
_cell.length_a   1.000
_cell.length_b   1.000
_cell.length_c   1.000
_cell.angle_alpha   90.00
_cell.angle_beta   90.00
_cell.angle_gamma   90.00
#
_symmetry.space_group_name_H-M   'P 1'
#
loop_
_entity.id
_entity.type
_entity.pdbx_description
1 polymer ?
#
loop_
_entity_poly.entity_id
_entity_poly.type
_entity_poly.pdbx_seq_one_letter_code
_entity_poly.pdbx_strand_id
1 'polypeptide(L)'
;GIKSAVGQSSFWEEFALYMKETNQGPDFITIDGGEGGTGAAPLTFTDHVSLPFKIAIKRIYMIFKRHDLINDITWIGSAKLGFPDRAVVAFAMGCDLINIARESMLSIGCIQAQKCHTGHCPSGVATHNAWLIRGVDVKTKSKRAAQYLQGLRKEILQLTYACGYHHPCQFTGKDIEISTGVNMFDPLEKIIGYEKVTIPIEELNDILKY
;
A
#
# COMPACT_ATOMS: atom_id res chain seq x y z
N GLY A 1 4.32 5.26 -14.83
CA GLY A 1 4.61 4.93 -13.43
C GLY A 1 5.45 3.68 -13.27
N ILE A 2 5.98 3.49 -12.09
CA ILE A 2 6.80 2.32 -11.72
C ILE A 2 6.29 1.67 -10.44
N LYS A 3 6.53 0.35 -10.32
CA LYS A 3 6.36 -0.40 -9.08
C LYS A 3 7.67 -1.09 -8.74
N SER A 4 8.17 -0.89 -7.52
CA SER A 4 9.43 -1.49 -7.10
C SER A 4 9.42 -1.89 -5.63
N ALA A 5 10.13 -2.96 -5.33
CA ALA A 5 10.60 -3.27 -3.99
C ALA A 5 11.76 -2.32 -3.62
N VAL A 6 11.99 -2.15 -2.33
CA VAL A 6 13.04 -1.27 -1.83
C VAL A 6 14.18 -2.10 -1.22
N GLY A 7 15.36 -1.94 -1.80
CA GLY A 7 16.59 -2.52 -1.31
C GLY A 7 17.59 -1.42 -0.95
N GLN A 8 18.61 -1.24 -1.78
CA GLN A 8 19.66 -0.24 -1.58
C GLN A 8 19.14 1.19 -1.80
N SER A 9 19.61 2.12 -0.99
CA SER A 9 19.19 3.53 -1.08
C SER A 9 19.83 4.25 -2.25
N SER A 10 21.02 3.83 -2.69
CA SER A 10 21.78 4.50 -3.77
C SER A 10 20.96 4.65 -5.04
N PHE A 11 20.28 3.59 -5.48
CA PHE A 11 19.41 3.66 -6.67
C PHE A 11 18.35 4.78 -6.54
N TRP A 12 17.73 4.88 -5.39
CA TRP A 12 16.65 5.85 -5.15
C TRP A 12 17.17 7.29 -5.02
N GLU A 13 18.38 7.45 -4.43
CA GLU A 13 19.06 8.76 -4.39
C GLU A 13 19.41 9.24 -5.79
N GLU A 14 20.05 8.38 -6.61
CA GLU A 14 20.40 8.68 -8.00
C GLU A 14 19.14 8.97 -8.83
N PHE A 15 18.08 8.21 -8.62
CA PHE A 15 16.83 8.39 -9.33
C PHE A 15 16.14 9.72 -8.97
N ALA A 16 16.08 10.08 -7.68
CA ALA A 16 15.52 11.36 -7.26
C ALA A 16 16.36 12.55 -7.78
N LEU A 17 17.70 12.42 -7.76
CA LEU A 17 18.58 13.42 -8.32
C LEU A 17 18.36 13.61 -9.84
N TYR A 18 18.29 12.50 -10.59
CA TYR A 18 17.97 12.54 -12.01
C TYR A 18 16.65 13.25 -12.30
N MET A 19 15.60 12.94 -11.54
CA MET A 19 14.30 13.61 -11.69
C MET A 19 14.41 15.12 -11.43
N LYS A 20 15.15 15.51 -10.39
CA LYS A 20 15.36 16.92 -10.03
C LYS A 20 16.12 17.68 -11.12
N GLU A 21 17.16 17.08 -11.69
CA GLU A 21 18.00 17.70 -12.71
C GLU A 21 17.35 17.78 -14.08
N THR A 22 16.57 16.76 -14.45
CA THR A 22 16.01 16.65 -15.80
C THR A 22 14.55 17.09 -15.90
N ASN A 23 13.89 17.25 -14.78
CA ASN A 23 12.42 17.41 -14.70
C ASN A 23 11.66 16.29 -15.44
N GLN A 24 12.19 15.06 -15.40
CA GLN A 24 11.61 13.88 -16.01
C GLN A 24 11.48 12.77 -14.98
N GLY A 25 10.33 12.09 -14.95
CA GLY A 25 10.10 11.00 -14.01
C GLY A 25 8.73 10.36 -14.21
N PRO A 26 8.39 9.39 -13.35
CA PRO A 26 7.07 8.78 -13.36
C PRO A 26 6.05 9.67 -12.66
N ASP A 27 4.80 9.63 -13.11
CA ASP A 27 3.66 10.29 -12.46
C ASP A 27 3.29 9.63 -11.13
N PHE A 28 3.59 8.32 -11.00
CA PHE A 28 3.36 7.59 -9.76
C PHE A 28 4.44 6.53 -9.48
N ILE A 29 4.69 6.30 -8.20
CA ILE A 29 5.60 5.26 -7.71
C ILE A 29 4.83 4.36 -6.73
N THR A 30 4.78 3.06 -7.03
CA THR A 30 4.28 2.06 -6.10
C THR A 30 5.43 1.45 -5.31
N ILE A 31 5.42 1.68 -4.01
CA ILE A 31 6.36 1.04 -3.07
C ILE A 31 5.81 -0.32 -2.66
N ASP A 32 6.50 -1.38 -3.06
CA ASP A 32 6.15 -2.76 -2.74
C ASP A 32 6.96 -3.24 -1.53
N GLY A 33 6.28 -3.52 -0.44
CA GLY A 33 6.92 -4.04 0.76
C GLY A 33 7.28 -5.53 0.64
N GLY A 34 8.23 -5.96 1.48
CA GLY A 34 8.65 -7.36 1.60
C GLY A 34 7.65 -8.28 2.28
N GLU A 35 6.41 -7.83 2.54
CA GLU A 35 5.32 -8.62 3.11
C GLU A 35 4.76 -9.66 2.16
N GLY A 36 5.24 -9.67 0.96
CA GLY A 36 5.08 -10.74 0.02
C GLY A 36 3.83 -10.76 -0.83
N GLY A 37 3.98 -11.45 -1.87
CA GLY A 37 2.96 -11.91 -2.78
C GLY A 37 3.51 -13.12 -3.50
N THR A 38 2.66 -14.08 -3.75
CA THR A 38 3.12 -15.34 -4.32
C THR A 38 3.06 -15.38 -5.83
N GLY A 39 2.31 -14.54 -6.48
CA GLY A 39 2.16 -14.46 -7.93
C GLY A 39 2.90 -15.53 -8.72
N ALA A 40 3.85 -15.12 -9.52
CA ALA A 40 4.75 -16.01 -10.26
C ALA A 40 6.03 -16.42 -9.49
N ALA A 41 6.27 -15.83 -8.29
CA ALA A 41 7.51 -16.06 -7.55
C ALA A 41 7.51 -17.40 -6.82
N PRO A 42 8.62 -18.14 -6.84
CA PRO A 42 8.85 -19.27 -5.95
C PRO A 42 8.74 -18.89 -4.48
N LEU A 43 8.42 -19.85 -3.61
CA LEU A 43 8.22 -19.61 -2.17
C LEU A 43 9.41 -18.89 -1.50
N THR A 44 10.62 -19.18 -1.92
CA THR A 44 11.85 -18.53 -1.42
C THR A 44 11.82 -17.00 -1.60
N PHE A 45 11.12 -16.49 -2.59
CA PHE A 45 11.01 -15.06 -2.88
C PHE A 45 9.67 -14.44 -2.45
N THR A 46 8.86 -15.20 -1.70
CA THR A 46 7.49 -14.76 -1.38
C THR A 46 7.45 -13.68 -0.31
N ASP A 47 8.22 -13.82 0.75
CA ASP A 47 8.25 -12.90 1.88
C ASP A 47 9.71 -12.56 2.23
N HIS A 48 9.95 -11.37 2.76
CA HIS A 48 11.22 -10.91 3.33
C HIS A 48 12.41 -10.74 2.37
N VAL A 49 12.21 -10.72 1.06
CA VAL A 49 13.30 -10.50 0.08
C VAL A 49 13.57 -9.02 -0.19
N SER A 50 12.76 -8.13 0.38
CA SER A 50 12.95 -6.68 0.36
C SER A 50 12.62 -6.10 1.73
N LEU A 51 12.77 -4.79 1.88
CA LEU A 51 12.41 -4.14 3.14
C LEU A 51 10.90 -4.26 3.42
N PRO A 52 10.50 -4.46 4.69
CA PRO A 52 9.12 -4.29 5.11
C PRO A 52 8.59 -2.91 4.72
N PHE A 53 7.30 -2.84 4.35
CA PHE A 53 6.69 -1.64 3.80
C PHE A 53 6.94 -0.37 4.62
N LYS A 54 6.74 -0.41 5.93
CA LYS A 54 6.93 0.76 6.78
C LYS A 54 8.35 1.32 6.73
N ILE A 55 9.35 0.44 6.60
CA ILE A 55 10.76 0.85 6.46
C ILE A 55 11.02 1.33 5.03
N ALA A 56 10.45 0.66 4.05
CA ALA A 56 10.58 0.98 2.64
C ALA A 56 10.04 2.37 2.33
N ILE A 57 8.77 2.62 2.66
CA ILE A 57 8.13 3.93 2.42
C ILE A 57 8.83 5.04 3.19
N LYS A 58 9.19 4.83 4.47
CA LYS A 58 9.98 5.79 5.25
C LYS A 58 11.24 6.22 4.51
N ARG A 59 12.03 5.24 4.04
CA ARG A 59 13.29 5.48 3.35
C ARG A 59 13.09 6.30 2.08
N ILE A 60 12.16 5.88 1.24
CA ILE A 60 11.91 6.52 -0.05
C ILE A 60 11.31 7.92 0.15
N TYR A 61 10.32 8.06 1.01
CA TYR A 61 9.71 9.35 1.28
C TYR A 61 10.74 10.39 1.76
N MET A 62 11.66 10.00 2.66
CA MET A 62 12.74 10.87 3.12
C MET A 62 13.71 11.28 2.00
N ILE A 63 14.03 10.36 1.08
CA ILE A 63 14.89 10.66 -0.07
C ILE A 63 14.21 11.72 -0.95
N PHE A 64 12.99 11.47 -1.38
CA PHE A 64 12.26 12.37 -2.28
C PHE A 64 11.89 13.70 -1.61
N LYS A 65 11.62 13.71 -0.30
CA LYS A 65 11.40 14.93 0.47
C LYS A 65 12.63 15.85 0.48
N ARG A 66 13.84 15.31 0.57
CA ARG A 66 15.09 16.10 0.51
C ARG A 66 15.31 16.77 -0.85
N HIS A 67 14.74 16.23 -1.90
CA HIS A 67 14.82 16.76 -3.26
C HIS A 67 13.60 17.61 -3.65
N ASP A 68 12.64 17.85 -2.73
CA ASP A 68 11.37 18.58 -2.96
C ASP A 68 10.49 17.95 -4.05
N LEU A 69 10.49 16.62 -4.16
CA LEU A 69 9.78 15.86 -5.21
C LEU A 69 8.51 15.15 -4.68
N ILE A 70 8.12 15.37 -3.42
CA ILE A 70 6.98 14.63 -2.83
C ILE A 70 5.67 14.91 -3.56
N ASN A 71 5.43 16.16 -3.94
CA ASN A 71 4.20 16.59 -4.59
C ASN A 71 4.14 16.31 -6.09
N ASP A 72 5.28 15.94 -6.69
CA ASP A 72 5.38 15.65 -8.12
C ASP A 72 4.99 14.20 -8.45
N ILE A 73 4.78 13.39 -7.43
CA ILE A 73 4.57 11.94 -7.56
C ILE A 73 3.35 11.51 -6.76
N THR A 74 2.49 10.70 -7.38
CA THR A 74 1.45 9.99 -6.63
C THR A 74 2.06 8.74 -5.97
N TRP A 75 2.03 8.69 -4.65
CA TRP A 75 2.60 7.61 -3.85
C TRP A 75 1.61 6.49 -3.61
N ILE A 76 1.97 5.29 -4.00
CA ILE A 76 1.10 4.11 -3.87
C ILE A 76 1.75 3.08 -2.96
N GLY A 77 1.06 2.68 -1.89
CA GLY A 77 1.51 1.62 -0.99
C GLY A 77 1.03 0.24 -1.44
N SER A 78 1.89 -0.78 -1.33
CA SER A 78 1.57 -2.17 -1.67
C SER A 78 2.21 -3.14 -0.69
N ALA A 79 1.43 -3.65 0.30
CA ALA A 79 1.98 -4.54 1.33
C ALA A 79 0.92 -5.12 2.28
N LYS A 80 -0.01 -5.90 1.80
CA LYS A 80 -1.12 -6.43 2.65
C LYS A 80 -1.90 -5.31 3.34
N LEU A 81 -2.20 -4.25 2.61
CA LEU A 81 -2.85 -3.04 3.13
C LEU A 81 -4.39 -3.11 3.08
N GLY A 82 -4.95 -4.27 2.82
CA GLY A 82 -6.40 -4.50 2.67
C GLY A 82 -7.18 -4.62 4.00
N PHE A 83 -6.64 -4.08 5.10
CA PHE A 83 -7.34 -3.88 6.36
C PHE A 83 -7.36 -2.40 6.73
N PRO A 84 -8.43 -1.89 7.34
CA PRO A 84 -8.62 -0.45 7.54
C PRO A 84 -7.52 0.19 8.39
N ASP A 85 -7.05 -0.48 9.43
CA ASP A 85 -5.93 -0.05 10.27
C ASP A 85 -4.62 0.11 9.48
N ARG A 86 -4.30 -0.86 8.63
CA ARG A 86 -3.10 -0.85 7.79
C ARG A 86 -3.18 0.21 6.70
N ALA A 87 -4.37 0.37 6.10
CA ALA A 87 -4.63 1.40 5.12
C ALA A 87 -4.40 2.80 5.70
N VAL A 88 -4.97 3.07 6.88
CA VAL A 88 -4.81 4.36 7.58
C VAL A 88 -3.35 4.63 7.92
N VAL A 89 -2.60 3.62 8.39
CA VAL A 89 -1.15 3.76 8.62
C VAL A 89 -0.42 4.12 7.32
N ALA A 90 -0.75 3.49 6.19
CA ALA A 90 -0.12 3.81 4.91
C ALA A 90 -0.42 5.25 4.47
N PHE A 91 -1.67 5.72 4.62
CA PHE A 91 -2.04 7.12 4.36
C PHE A 91 -1.31 8.09 5.29
N ALA A 92 -1.21 7.79 6.58
CA ALA A 92 -0.46 8.60 7.54
C ALA A 92 1.04 8.66 7.24
N MET A 93 1.59 7.64 6.58
CA MET A 93 2.98 7.61 6.13
C MET A 93 3.22 8.33 4.79
N GLY A 94 2.19 8.84 4.13
CA GLY A 94 2.31 9.64 2.92
C GLY A 94 1.90 8.92 1.63
N CYS A 95 1.23 7.78 1.70
CA CYS A 95 0.60 7.20 0.51
C CYS A 95 -0.68 7.96 0.14
N ASP A 96 -0.87 8.21 -1.14
CA ASP A 96 -2.10 8.75 -1.72
C ASP A 96 -3.09 7.63 -2.04
N LEU A 97 -2.56 6.50 -2.47
CA LEU A 97 -3.32 5.31 -2.85
C LEU A 97 -2.72 4.04 -2.24
N ILE A 98 -3.51 2.99 -2.19
CA ILE A 98 -3.04 1.65 -1.77
C ILE A 98 -3.43 0.58 -2.79
N ASN A 99 -2.52 -0.36 -3.03
CA ASN A 99 -2.78 -1.58 -3.78
C ASN A 99 -3.18 -2.70 -2.83
N ILE A 100 -4.28 -3.39 -3.15
CA ILE A 100 -4.83 -4.49 -2.37
C ILE A 100 -4.86 -5.73 -3.25
N ALA A 101 -4.04 -6.70 -2.96
CA ALA A 101 -3.97 -7.95 -3.73
C ALA A 101 -4.39 -9.17 -2.92
N ARG A 102 -3.69 -9.49 -1.84
CA ARG A 102 -3.91 -10.74 -1.08
C ARG A 102 -5.31 -10.82 -0.48
N GLU A 103 -5.76 -9.77 0.15
CA GLU A 103 -7.06 -9.70 0.79
C GLU A 103 -8.19 -9.79 -0.26
N SER A 104 -8.01 -9.14 -1.40
CA SER A 104 -8.93 -9.27 -2.54
C SER A 104 -8.99 -10.71 -3.08
N MET A 105 -7.84 -11.40 -3.16
CA MET A 105 -7.82 -12.81 -3.54
C MET A 105 -8.53 -13.71 -2.52
N LEU A 106 -8.36 -13.43 -1.21
CA LEU A 106 -9.09 -14.14 -0.15
C LEU A 106 -10.59 -13.97 -0.29
N SER A 107 -11.05 -12.77 -0.61
CA SER A 107 -12.49 -12.48 -0.80
C SER A 107 -13.12 -13.32 -1.91
N ILE A 108 -12.37 -13.67 -2.95
CA ILE A 108 -12.84 -14.50 -4.05
C ILE A 108 -12.55 -16.00 -3.88
N GLY A 109 -11.97 -16.41 -2.75
CA GLY A 109 -11.81 -17.82 -2.38
C GLY A 109 -10.37 -18.35 -2.45
N CYS A 110 -9.36 -17.52 -2.42
CA CYS A 110 -7.99 -17.96 -2.20
C CYS A 110 -7.88 -18.57 -0.80
N ILE A 111 -7.32 -19.77 -0.69
CA ILE A 111 -7.09 -20.51 0.56
C ILE A 111 -5.63 -20.45 1.03
N GLN A 112 -4.85 -19.58 0.43
CA GLN A 112 -3.41 -19.43 0.71
C GLN A 112 -2.59 -20.74 0.59
N ALA A 113 -2.93 -21.58 -0.38
CA ALA A 113 -2.22 -22.82 -0.66
C ALA A 113 -0.77 -22.61 -1.14
N GLN A 114 -0.38 -21.38 -1.43
CA GLN A 114 0.97 -20.97 -1.87
C GLN A 114 1.50 -21.73 -3.10
N LYS A 115 0.61 -22.19 -3.97
CA LYS A 115 0.91 -22.88 -5.22
C LYS A 115 0.71 -22.03 -6.48
N CYS A 116 0.64 -20.69 -6.31
CA CYS A 116 0.36 -19.78 -7.42
C CYS A 116 1.43 -19.88 -8.52
N HIS A 117 2.70 -20.00 -8.14
CA HIS A 117 3.84 -20.10 -9.06
C HIS A 117 3.89 -21.42 -9.85
N THR A 118 3.15 -22.44 -9.41
CA THR A 118 3.14 -23.76 -10.09
C THR A 118 2.01 -23.87 -11.12
N GLY A 119 1.07 -22.94 -11.15
CA GLY A 119 -0.15 -23.04 -11.96
C GLY A 119 -1.18 -24.05 -11.45
N HIS A 120 -0.93 -24.69 -10.29
CA HIS A 120 -1.81 -25.71 -9.70
C HIS A 120 -2.60 -25.18 -8.49
N CYS A 121 -3.16 -23.96 -8.62
CA CYS A 121 -3.98 -23.37 -7.59
C CYS A 121 -5.25 -24.21 -7.36
N PRO A 122 -5.46 -24.81 -6.17
CA PRO A 122 -6.59 -25.71 -5.94
C PRO A 122 -7.95 -25.00 -5.92
N SER A 123 -7.97 -23.69 -5.65
CA SER A 123 -9.20 -22.87 -5.66
C SER A 123 -9.50 -22.22 -7.01
N GLY A 124 -8.64 -22.42 -8.01
CA GLY A 124 -8.83 -21.86 -9.34
C GLY A 124 -8.46 -20.37 -9.52
N VAL A 125 -8.07 -19.69 -8.43
CA VAL A 125 -7.83 -18.22 -8.44
C VAL A 125 -6.57 -17.84 -9.23
N ALA A 126 -5.52 -18.65 -9.17
CA ALA A 126 -4.23 -18.37 -9.81
C ALA A 126 -3.77 -19.59 -10.65
N THR A 127 -4.49 -19.87 -11.73
CA THR A 127 -4.20 -20.98 -12.65
C THR A 127 -4.80 -20.73 -14.01
N HIS A 128 -4.22 -21.32 -15.05
CA HIS A 128 -4.79 -21.43 -16.39
C HIS A 128 -5.33 -22.85 -16.69
N ASN A 129 -5.29 -23.76 -15.73
CA ASN A 129 -5.82 -25.10 -15.90
C ASN A 129 -7.36 -25.06 -16.04
N ALA A 130 -7.89 -25.53 -17.15
CA ALA A 130 -9.31 -25.48 -17.49
C ALA A 130 -10.22 -26.20 -16.48
N TRP A 131 -9.71 -27.20 -15.77
CA TRP A 131 -10.44 -27.88 -14.70
C TRP A 131 -10.46 -27.07 -13.41
N LEU A 132 -9.29 -26.61 -12.97
CA LEU A 132 -9.16 -25.86 -11.72
C LEU A 132 -9.85 -24.48 -11.76
N ILE A 133 -9.84 -23.82 -12.92
CA ILE A 133 -10.49 -22.51 -13.13
C ILE A 133 -12.00 -22.53 -12.83
N ARG A 134 -12.64 -23.71 -12.93
CA ARG A 134 -14.06 -23.88 -12.57
C ARG A 134 -14.35 -23.60 -11.10
N GLY A 135 -13.33 -23.62 -10.24
CA GLY A 135 -13.45 -23.20 -8.82
C GLY A 135 -13.77 -21.73 -8.64
N VAL A 136 -13.59 -20.91 -9.67
CA VAL A 136 -13.94 -19.48 -9.66
C VAL A 136 -15.22 -19.25 -10.47
N ASP A 137 -16.37 -19.29 -9.78
CA ASP A 137 -17.62 -18.81 -10.37
C ASP A 137 -17.60 -17.28 -10.38
N VAL A 138 -17.42 -16.69 -11.56
CA VAL A 138 -17.27 -15.23 -11.75
C VAL A 138 -18.47 -14.47 -11.22
N LYS A 139 -19.69 -14.97 -11.43
CA LYS A 139 -20.94 -14.29 -11.03
C LYS A 139 -21.02 -14.12 -9.49
N THR A 140 -20.66 -15.14 -8.76
CA THR A 140 -20.67 -15.10 -7.27
C THR A 140 -19.45 -14.40 -6.72
N LYS A 141 -18.26 -14.67 -7.29
CA LYS A 141 -17.00 -14.14 -6.79
C LYS A 141 -16.84 -12.64 -7.01
N SER A 142 -17.34 -12.09 -8.13
CA SER A 142 -17.36 -10.64 -8.35
C SER A 142 -18.18 -9.89 -7.30
N LYS A 143 -19.32 -10.45 -6.88
CA LYS A 143 -20.13 -9.87 -5.80
C LYS A 143 -19.36 -9.86 -4.47
N ARG A 144 -18.67 -10.95 -4.14
CA ARG A 144 -17.84 -11.03 -2.93
C ARG A 144 -16.70 -10.02 -2.95
N ALA A 145 -16.01 -9.88 -4.08
CA ALA A 145 -14.95 -8.87 -4.24
C ALA A 145 -15.51 -7.45 -4.05
N ALA A 146 -16.66 -7.15 -4.67
CA ALA A 146 -17.32 -5.85 -4.51
C ALA A 146 -17.71 -5.58 -3.06
N GLN A 147 -18.32 -6.55 -2.37
CA GLN A 147 -18.68 -6.43 -0.95
C GLN A 147 -17.46 -6.18 -0.06
N TYR A 148 -16.35 -6.89 -0.32
CA TYR A 148 -15.12 -6.68 0.42
C TYR A 148 -14.58 -5.25 0.23
N LEU A 149 -14.49 -4.77 -1.01
CA LEU A 149 -13.98 -3.41 -1.29
C LEU A 149 -14.90 -2.32 -0.73
N GLN A 150 -16.21 -2.50 -0.82
CA GLN A 150 -17.18 -1.58 -0.22
C GLN A 150 -17.07 -1.58 1.31
N GLY A 151 -16.93 -2.76 1.92
CA GLY A 151 -16.71 -2.90 3.37
C GLY A 151 -15.44 -2.19 3.82
N LEU A 152 -14.32 -2.47 3.18
CA LEU A 152 -13.05 -1.83 3.48
C LEU A 152 -13.14 -0.30 3.37
N ARG A 153 -13.73 0.22 2.28
CA ARG A 153 -13.94 1.66 2.12
C ARG A 153 -14.78 2.24 3.27
N LYS A 154 -15.87 1.57 3.63
CA LYS A 154 -16.75 2.00 4.72
C LYS A 154 -15.97 2.07 6.05
N GLU A 155 -15.20 1.05 6.37
CA GLU A 155 -14.43 0.98 7.62
C GLU A 155 -13.31 2.03 7.68
N ILE A 156 -12.61 2.28 6.56
CA ILE A 156 -11.62 3.37 6.47
C ILE A 156 -12.31 4.72 6.73
N LEU A 157 -13.47 4.98 6.13
CA LEU A 157 -14.22 6.22 6.35
C LEU A 157 -14.76 6.33 7.79
N GLN A 158 -15.14 5.22 8.42
CA GLN A 158 -15.54 5.22 9.84
C GLN A 158 -14.38 5.66 10.75
N LEU A 159 -13.16 5.14 10.52
CA LEU A 159 -11.95 5.58 11.23
C LEU A 159 -11.67 7.06 10.96
N THR A 160 -11.78 7.49 9.71
CA THR A 160 -11.58 8.88 9.30
C THR A 160 -12.52 9.83 10.06
N TYR A 161 -13.79 9.54 10.06
CA TYR A 161 -14.81 10.36 10.75
C TYR A 161 -14.67 10.31 12.28
N ALA A 162 -14.28 9.17 12.84
CA ALA A 162 -14.04 9.06 14.28
C ALA A 162 -12.87 9.94 14.76
N CYS A 163 -11.90 10.20 13.89
CA CYS A 163 -10.80 11.14 14.15
C CYS A 163 -11.15 12.60 13.82
N GLY A 164 -12.39 12.89 13.41
CA GLY A 164 -12.84 14.24 13.05
C GLY A 164 -12.40 14.70 11.66
N TYR A 165 -11.96 13.78 10.80
CA TYR A 165 -11.53 14.06 9.44
C TYR A 165 -12.64 13.80 8.42
N HIS A 166 -12.53 14.44 7.25
CA HIS A 166 -13.46 14.28 6.12
C HIS A 166 -12.92 13.32 5.05
N HIS A 167 -11.59 13.16 4.98
CA HIS A 167 -10.94 12.32 3.99
C HIS A 167 -9.71 11.60 4.58
N PRO A 168 -9.42 10.35 4.19
CA PRO A 168 -8.27 9.59 4.71
C PRO A 168 -6.90 10.25 4.47
N CYS A 169 -6.76 11.09 3.46
CA CYS A 169 -5.51 11.82 3.21
C CYS A 169 -5.13 12.80 4.34
N GLN A 170 -6.05 13.13 5.24
CA GLN A 170 -5.81 14.01 6.38
C GLN A 170 -5.05 13.31 7.52
N PHE A 171 -5.01 11.98 7.55
CA PHE A 171 -4.20 11.26 8.53
C PHE A 171 -2.72 11.62 8.42
N THR A 172 -2.11 11.83 9.58
CA THR A 172 -0.69 12.10 9.76
C THR A 172 -0.07 11.12 10.75
N GLY A 173 1.24 11.14 10.89
CA GLY A 173 1.92 10.32 11.88
C GLY A 173 1.63 10.71 13.34
N LYS A 174 0.99 11.88 13.57
CA LYS A 174 0.54 12.33 14.90
C LYS A 174 -0.70 11.59 15.39
N ASP A 175 -1.52 11.09 14.46
CA ASP A 175 -2.79 10.43 14.76
C ASP A 175 -2.63 8.97 15.16
N ILE A 176 -1.42 8.43 15.04
CA ILE A 176 -1.13 7.01 15.21
C ILE A 176 -0.03 6.82 16.24
N GLU A 177 -0.32 6.04 17.27
CA GLU A 177 0.68 5.60 18.24
C GLU A 177 1.12 4.16 17.95
N ILE A 178 2.41 3.92 18.01
CA ILE A 178 3.01 2.60 17.82
C ILE A 178 3.61 2.12 19.12
N SER A 179 3.29 0.91 19.53
CA SER A 179 3.91 0.27 20.68
C SER A 179 5.41 0.05 20.43
N THR A 180 6.25 0.60 21.29
CA THR A 180 7.72 0.51 21.23
C THR A 180 8.30 -0.36 22.35
N GLY A 181 7.45 -0.83 23.26
CA GLY A 181 7.84 -1.67 24.39
C GLY A 181 6.66 -1.97 25.30
N VAL A 182 6.94 -2.60 26.45
CA VAL A 182 5.89 -2.88 27.43
C VAL A 182 5.37 -1.56 28.00
N ASN A 183 4.10 -1.26 27.76
CA ASN A 183 3.45 0.01 28.18
C ASN A 183 4.11 1.28 27.62
N MET A 184 4.85 1.16 26.51
CA MET A 184 5.50 2.30 25.85
C MET A 184 4.91 2.49 24.47
N PHE A 185 4.52 3.72 24.16
CA PHE A 185 3.97 4.12 22.86
C PHE A 185 4.67 5.41 22.41
N ASP A 186 4.94 5.49 21.13
CA ASP A 186 5.45 6.71 20.49
C ASP A 186 4.59 7.04 19.26
N PRO A 187 4.36 8.32 18.97
CA PRO A 187 3.72 8.74 17.74
C PRO A 187 4.47 8.20 16.53
N LEU A 188 3.73 7.75 15.52
CA LEU A 188 4.31 7.23 14.27
C LEU A 188 5.26 8.25 13.63
N GLU A 189 4.94 9.54 13.69
CA GLU A 189 5.79 10.62 13.17
C GLU A 189 7.19 10.60 13.79
N LYS A 190 7.30 10.40 15.11
CA LYS A 190 8.58 10.28 15.81
C LYS A 190 9.36 9.06 15.32
N ILE A 191 8.67 7.93 15.09
CA ILE A 191 9.29 6.68 14.66
C ILE A 191 9.79 6.77 13.21
N ILE A 192 8.98 7.35 12.32
CA ILE A 192 9.36 7.53 10.92
C ILE A 192 10.35 8.67 10.71
N GLY A 193 10.37 9.66 11.60
CA GLY A 193 11.33 10.78 11.59
C GLY A 193 11.04 11.84 10.53
N TYR A 194 9.81 11.94 10.06
CA TYR A 194 9.35 13.03 9.20
C TYR A 194 7.87 13.35 9.42
N GLU A 195 7.50 14.58 9.15
CA GLU A 195 6.13 15.03 9.02
C GLU A 195 5.67 14.85 7.56
N LYS A 196 4.52 14.21 7.39
CA LYS A 196 3.90 14.05 6.06
C LYS A 196 3.54 15.43 5.49
N VAL A 197 3.77 15.61 4.21
CA VAL A 197 3.22 16.77 3.47
C VAL A 197 1.71 16.57 3.34
N THR A 198 0.93 17.52 3.82
CA THR A 198 -0.54 17.47 3.79
C THR A 198 -1.10 18.43 2.75
N ILE A 199 -2.15 18.02 2.08
CA ILE A 199 -2.91 18.89 1.20
C ILE A 199 -3.69 19.89 2.07
N PRO A 200 -3.65 21.20 1.79
CA PRO A 200 -4.46 22.19 2.49
C PRO A 200 -5.95 21.85 2.44
N ILE A 201 -6.69 22.10 3.53
CA ILE A 201 -8.13 21.77 3.63
C ILE A 201 -8.94 22.50 2.54
N GLU A 202 -8.55 23.70 2.17
CA GLU A 202 -9.19 24.48 1.10
C GLU A 202 -9.09 23.76 -0.24
N GLU A 203 -7.91 23.30 -0.61
CA GLU A 203 -7.66 22.54 -1.83
C GLU A 203 -8.37 21.18 -1.80
N LEU A 204 -8.37 20.50 -0.65
CA LEU A 204 -9.10 19.26 -0.46
C LEU A 204 -10.61 19.41 -0.68
N ASN A 205 -11.20 20.51 -0.19
CA ASN A 205 -12.61 20.80 -0.40
C ASN A 205 -12.97 21.01 -1.88
N ASP A 206 -12.05 21.53 -2.69
CA ASP A 206 -12.24 21.66 -4.13
C ASP A 206 -12.17 20.31 -4.85
N ILE A 207 -11.28 19.42 -4.43
CA ILE A 207 -11.19 18.05 -4.94
C ILE A 207 -12.43 17.21 -4.59
N LEU A 208 -12.98 17.37 -3.39
CA LEU A 208 -14.13 16.60 -2.90
C LEU A 208 -15.50 17.05 -3.48
N LYS A 209 -15.54 18.12 -4.26
CA LYS A 209 -16.78 18.57 -4.94
C LYS A 209 -17.12 17.72 -6.18
N TYR A 210 -16.25 16.85 -6.63
CA TYR A 210 -16.40 15.91 -7.76
C TYR A 210 -16.50 14.47 -7.27
#